data_772538637eb96f034e872d6b2b2f254f
#
_entry.id   772538637eb96f034e872d6b2b2f254f
#
_cell.length_a   1.000
_cell.length_b   1.000
_cell.length_c   1.000
_cell.angle_alpha   90.00
_cell.angle_beta   90.00
_cell.angle_gamma   90.00
#
_symmetry.space_group_name_H-M   'P 1'
#
loop_
_entity.id
_entity.type
_entity.pdbx_description
1 polymer ?
#
loop_
_entity_poly.entity_id
_entity_poly.type
_entity_poly.pdbx_seq_one_letter_code
_entity_poly.pdbx_strand_id
1 'polypeptide(L)'
;EPSLGPSFGMKGGAAGGGYAQVVPMEQINLHFTGDFHAITSAHNLLSALIDNHIYWGNKLDIDVRRIVWKRVMDMNDRSLRSININLGGVANGFPREDGFDITVASEIMAIFCLANNLKDLENRIGNITIAYTRDKKPIYAKDLNAQGPMTVLLKDAIRPNVTQTLENNPAIIHGGPFANIAHGCNSVIATKTGLKLADYVVTEAGFGADLGAEKFLDIKCRKSNLKPSCVVIVATIRALKMHGGLNKDELKKENVDALSKGLVNLKRHIENIRKYGLPVAVAVNHFITDTENETKTLIEACKDMGVKATLCTHWSNGGEGTKELASHVVELIEKEKSDFKFLYENETPLFKKVETVAKEIYRASEVVADTKIREQLKSFEDQGYGGLPICVAKTQYSFSTDPNLKGAPTGHVLQIREVRLSSGAEFIVIICGAIMTM
;
A
#
# COMPACT_ATOMS: atom_id res chain seq x y z
N GLU A 1 -0.56 -0.29 -11.48
CA GLU A 1 -0.80 -1.52 -12.26
C GLU A 1 -1.40 -2.60 -11.36
N PRO A 2 -2.32 -3.43 -11.85
CA PRO A 2 -2.87 -4.53 -11.08
C PRO A 2 -1.97 -5.77 -11.14
N SER A 3 -1.93 -6.50 -10.03
CA SER A 3 -1.34 -7.84 -9.97
C SER A 3 -2.25 -8.86 -10.66
N LEU A 4 -1.67 -9.86 -11.31
CA LEU A 4 -2.41 -10.96 -11.95
C LEU A 4 -3.20 -11.79 -10.93
N GLY A 5 -2.65 -12.02 -9.73
CA GLY A 5 -3.34 -12.77 -8.68
C GLY A 5 -4.69 -12.15 -8.33
N PRO A 6 -4.78 -10.88 -7.89
CA PRO A 6 -6.07 -10.21 -7.67
C PRO A 6 -6.94 -10.05 -8.92
N SER A 7 -6.37 -9.87 -10.12
CA SER A 7 -7.16 -9.71 -11.35
C SER A 7 -7.95 -10.97 -11.72
N PHE A 8 -7.38 -12.15 -11.49
CA PHE A 8 -8.06 -13.42 -11.68
C PHE A 8 -8.73 -13.97 -10.41
N GLY A 9 -8.61 -13.29 -9.29
CA GLY A 9 -9.16 -13.67 -8.01
C GLY A 9 -10.35 -12.81 -7.57
N MET A 10 -10.24 -12.24 -6.36
CA MET A 10 -11.34 -11.51 -5.71
C MET A 10 -11.49 -10.05 -6.15
N LYS A 11 -10.48 -9.44 -6.79
CA LYS A 11 -10.48 -8.05 -7.23
C LYS A 11 -10.52 -7.98 -8.75
N GLY A 12 -11.28 -7.02 -9.27
CA GLY A 12 -11.18 -6.61 -10.67
C GLY A 12 -9.86 -5.90 -10.96
N GLY A 13 -9.62 -5.57 -12.21
CA GLY A 13 -8.46 -4.80 -12.64
C GLY A 13 -8.51 -3.34 -12.16
N ALA A 14 -7.42 -2.60 -12.41
CA ALA A 14 -7.22 -1.23 -11.97
C ALA A 14 -7.64 -0.16 -13.00
N ALA A 15 -8.13 -0.55 -14.17
CA ALA A 15 -8.43 0.38 -15.26
C ALA A 15 -9.81 1.06 -15.16
N GLY A 16 -10.57 0.83 -14.09
CA GLY A 16 -11.92 1.39 -13.92
C GLY A 16 -13.02 0.53 -14.53
N GLY A 17 -14.20 1.14 -14.76
CA GLY A 17 -15.36 0.44 -15.30
C GLY A 17 -16.43 1.42 -15.83
N GLY A 18 -17.41 0.89 -16.57
CA GLY A 18 -18.41 1.72 -17.23
C GLY A 18 -17.77 2.72 -18.20
N TYR A 19 -18.22 3.95 -18.17
CA TYR A 19 -17.65 5.05 -18.96
C TYR A 19 -16.44 5.75 -18.27
N ALA A 20 -16.07 5.34 -17.06
CA ALA A 20 -14.89 5.84 -16.36
C ALA A 20 -13.76 4.80 -16.41
N GLN A 21 -13.07 4.72 -17.53
CA GLN A 21 -11.99 3.77 -17.77
C GLN A 21 -10.72 4.45 -18.25
N VAL A 22 -9.58 3.84 -17.89
CA VAL A 22 -8.29 4.08 -18.49
C VAL A 22 -8.04 3.01 -19.55
N VAL A 23 -7.57 3.39 -20.70
CA VAL A 23 -7.38 2.51 -21.84
C VAL A 23 -5.90 2.42 -22.24
N PRO A 24 -5.44 1.26 -22.71
CA PRO A 24 -6.16 0.01 -23.04
C PRO A 24 -6.42 -0.87 -21.80
N MET A 25 -7.68 -1.09 -21.45
CA MET A 25 -8.08 -1.72 -20.19
C MET A 25 -7.57 -3.17 -20.06
N GLU A 26 -7.73 -3.99 -21.08
CA GLU A 26 -7.34 -5.39 -21.04
C GLU A 26 -5.83 -5.54 -20.86
N GLN A 27 -5.02 -4.76 -21.57
CA GLN A 27 -3.57 -4.79 -21.43
C GLN A 27 -3.14 -4.32 -20.04
N ILE A 28 -3.72 -3.21 -19.54
CA ILE A 28 -3.42 -2.70 -18.18
C ILE A 28 -3.73 -3.76 -17.11
N ASN A 29 -4.82 -4.48 -17.27
CA ASN A 29 -5.26 -5.49 -16.29
C ASN A 29 -4.48 -6.81 -16.36
N LEU A 30 -3.63 -7.00 -17.37
CA LEU A 30 -2.82 -8.20 -17.52
C LEU A 30 -1.32 -7.86 -17.40
N HIS A 31 -0.55 -8.12 -18.44
CA HIS A 31 0.91 -7.92 -18.40
C HIS A 31 1.35 -6.49 -18.72
N PHE A 32 0.48 -5.72 -19.31
CA PHE A 32 0.67 -4.35 -19.76
C PHE A 32 2.01 -4.16 -20.49
N THR A 33 2.95 -3.43 -19.89
CA THR A 33 4.30 -3.20 -20.47
C THR A 33 5.36 -4.15 -19.90
N GLY A 34 4.98 -5.07 -19.00
CA GLY A 34 5.88 -6.07 -18.44
C GLY A 34 6.63 -5.62 -17.18
N ASP A 35 6.25 -4.51 -16.57
CA ASP A 35 6.92 -3.97 -15.37
C ASP A 35 6.93 -4.98 -14.23
N PHE A 36 5.83 -5.69 -14.00
CA PHE A 36 5.76 -6.72 -12.95
C PHE A 36 6.61 -7.94 -13.27
N HIS A 37 6.75 -8.31 -14.55
CA HIS A 37 7.69 -9.37 -14.95
C HIS A 37 9.14 -8.96 -14.70
N ALA A 38 9.50 -7.71 -14.98
CA ALA A 38 10.82 -7.17 -14.69
C ALA A 38 11.11 -7.18 -13.19
N ILE A 39 10.14 -6.78 -12.35
CA ILE A 39 10.23 -6.81 -10.89
C ILE A 39 10.39 -8.24 -10.38
N THR A 40 9.58 -9.18 -10.86
CA THR A 40 9.67 -10.61 -10.53
C THR A 40 11.05 -11.18 -10.90
N SER A 41 11.54 -10.85 -12.09
CA SER A 41 12.84 -11.32 -12.59
C SER A 41 13.99 -10.77 -11.74
N ALA A 42 13.99 -9.47 -11.45
CA ALA A 42 15.01 -8.84 -10.61
C ALA A 42 15.01 -9.42 -9.18
N HIS A 43 13.82 -9.63 -8.61
CA HIS A 43 13.68 -10.22 -7.28
C HIS A 43 14.25 -11.65 -7.21
N ASN A 44 13.85 -12.49 -8.16
CA ASN A 44 14.26 -13.90 -8.19
C ASN A 44 15.73 -14.07 -8.59
N LEU A 45 16.30 -13.13 -9.36
CA LEU A 45 17.75 -13.10 -9.59
C LEU A 45 18.52 -12.99 -8.27
N LEU A 46 18.09 -12.11 -7.36
CA LEU A 46 18.73 -11.99 -6.05
C LEU A 46 18.63 -13.30 -5.24
N SER A 47 17.46 -13.96 -5.25
CA SER A 47 17.28 -15.26 -4.61
C SER A 47 18.25 -16.31 -5.18
N ALA A 48 18.41 -16.35 -6.50
CA ALA A 48 19.35 -17.27 -7.17
C ALA A 48 20.82 -16.94 -6.83
N LEU A 49 21.19 -15.67 -6.74
CA LEU A 49 22.53 -15.24 -6.36
C LEU A 49 22.89 -15.62 -4.92
N ILE A 50 21.92 -15.55 -3.99
CA ILE A 50 22.12 -15.99 -2.60
C ILE A 50 22.46 -17.48 -2.56
N ASP A 51 21.63 -18.33 -3.19
CA ASP A 51 21.84 -19.78 -3.20
C ASP A 51 23.13 -20.16 -3.93
N ASN A 52 23.45 -19.48 -5.03
CA ASN A 52 24.71 -19.68 -5.77
C ASN A 52 25.94 -19.29 -4.93
N HIS A 53 25.88 -18.19 -4.18
CA HIS A 53 26.95 -17.76 -3.28
C HIS A 53 27.23 -18.81 -2.19
N ILE A 54 26.17 -19.35 -1.60
CA ILE A 54 26.27 -20.40 -0.58
C ILE A 54 26.91 -21.66 -1.19
N TYR A 55 26.47 -22.06 -2.38
CA TYR A 55 27.00 -23.24 -3.09
C TYR A 55 28.51 -23.13 -3.38
N TRP A 56 29.00 -21.96 -3.81
CA TRP A 56 30.39 -21.73 -4.18
C TRP A 56 31.28 -21.26 -3.02
N GLY A 57 30.96 -21.66 -1.80
CA GLY A 57 31.89 -21.54 -0.65
C GLY A 57 31.51 -20.44 0.34
N ASN A 58 30.36 -19.77 0.19
CA ASN A 58 29.77 -18.89 1.21
C ASN A 58 30.75 -17.91 1.87
N LYS A 59 31.52 -17.18 1.08
CA LYS A 59 32.55 -16.23 1.57
C LYS A 59 32.02 -15.13 2.50
N LEU A 60 30.74 -14.82 2.41
CA LEU A 60 30.05 -13.83 3.27
C LEU A 60 29.57 -14.43 4.60
N ASP A 61 29.82 -15.72 4.86
CA ASP A 61 29.39 -16.44 6.06
C ASP A 61 27.88 -16.34 6.33
N ILE A 62 27.08 -16.47 5.27
CA ILE A 62 25.62 -16.47 5.37
C ILE A 62 25.18 -17.66 6.24
N ASP A 63 24.46 -17.38 7.35
CA ASP A 63 23.75 -18.43 8.07
C ASP A 63 22.50 -18.80 7.28
N VAL A 64 22.47 -19.98 6.68
CA VAL A 64 21.36 -20.48 5.84
C VAL A 64 20.01 -20.48 6.56
N ARG A 65 20.00 -20.46 7.90
CA ARG A 65 18.79 -20.38 8.73
C ARG A 65 18.33 -18.93 8.93
N ARG A 66 19.13 -17.95 8.49
CA ARG A 66 18.90 -16.52 8.68
C ARG A 66 18.80 -15.76 7.37
N ILE A 67 18.47 -16.44 6.29
CA ILE A 67 18.09 -15.83 5.02
C ILE A 67 16.69 -15.26 5.21
N VAL A 68 16.54 -13.95 4.95
CA VAL A 68 15.26 -13.24 5.09
C VAL A 68 14.61 -12.93 3.74
N TRP A 69 15.30 -13.27 2.66
CA TRP A 69 14.87 -13.04 1.28
C TRP A 69 14.21 -14.30 0.71
N LYS A 70 12.94 -14.20 0.34
CA LYS A 70 12.19 -15.26 -0.32
C LYS A 70 12.20 -15.07 -1.84
N ARG A 71 11.49 -15.93 -2.55
CA ARG A 71 11.15 -15.79 -3.97
C ARG A 71 9.82 -15.07 -4.15
N VAL A 72 9.50 -14.67 -5.37
CA VAL A 72 8.20 -14.07 -5.69
C VAL A 72 7.61 -14.63 -6.97
N MET A 73 6.29 -14.60 -7.03
CA MET A 73 5.50 -14.86 -8.23
C MET A 73 4.27 -13.96 -8.22
N ASP A 74 3.87 -13.42 -9.37
CA ASP A 74 2.69 -12.56 -9.45
C ASP A 74 1.39 -13.37 -9.63
N MET A 75 1.19 -14.33 -8.74
CA MET A 75 -0.02 -15.16 -8.66
C MET A 75 -0.19 -15.62 -7.22
N ASN A 76 -1.44 -15.73 -6.76
CA ASN A 76 -1.72 -16.33 -5.46
C ASN A 76 -1.66 -17.85 -5.55
N ASP A 77 -0.68 -18.45 -4.92
CA ASP A 77 -0.55 -19.92 -4.80
C ASP A 77 -0.13 -20.32 -3.39
N ARG A 78 -1.12 -20.74 -2.59
CA ARG A 78 -0.89 -21.16 -1.20
C ARG A 78 0.06 -22.36 -1.06
N SER A 79 0.23 -23.18 -2.11
CA SER A 79 1.13 -24.33 -2.09
C SER A 79 2.60 -23.90 -2.07
N LEU A 80 2.90 -22.67 -2.50
CA LEU A 80 4.24 -22.12 -2.56
C LEU A 80 4.61 -21.24 -1.35
N ARG A 81 3.74 -21.10 -0.36
CA ARG A 81 4.01 -20.27 0.85
C ARG A 81 5.19 -20.77 1.67
N SER A 82 5.37 -22.09 1.74
CA SER A 82 6.48 -22.74 2.41
C SER A 82 6.86 -23.99 1.62
N ILE A 83 8.10 -24.03 1.15
CA ILE A 83 8.65 -25.10 0.34
C ILE A 83 10.07 -25.46 0.80
N ASN A 84 10.50 -26.67 0.50
CA ASN A 84 11.90 -27.06 0.62
C ASN A 84 12.57 -26.95 -0.74
N ILE A 85 13.69 -26.27 -0.81
CA ILE A 85 14.49 -26.08 -2.03
C ILE A 85 15.81 -26.82 -1.94
N ASN A 86 16.52 -26.90 -3.07
CA ASN A 86 17.84 -27.54 -3.22
C ASN A 86 17.85 -29.03 -2.84
N LEU A 87 16.72 -29.73 -3.05
CA LEU A 87 16.65 -31.20 -2.89
C LEU A 87 17.33 -31.89 -4.07
N GLY A 88 17.71 -33.16 -3.91
CA GLY A 88 18.34 -33.98 -4.97
C GLY A 88 19.84 -34.17 -4.83
N GLY A 89 20.42 -33.90 -3.66
CA GLY A 89 21.81 -34.15 -3.33
C GLY A 89 22.74 -32.96 -3.49
N VAL A 90 24.01 -33.17 -3.23
CA VAL A 90 25.04 -32.11 -3.09
C VAL A 90 25.17 -31.21 -4.34
N ALA A 91 24.88 -31.75 -5.51
CA ALA A 91 24.98 -31.00 -6.77
C ALA A 91 23.92 -29.89 -6.88
N ASN A 92 22.84 -29.98 -6.09
CA ASN A 92 21.73 -29.03 -6.12
C ASN A 92 21.83 -27.93 -5.04
N GLY A 93 22.90 -27.93 -4.26
CA GLY A 93 23.12 -26.90 -3.23
C GLY A 93 22.73 -27.34 -1.82
N PHE A 94 22.39 -26.37 -0.98
CA PHE A 94 22.14 -26.57 0.44
C PHE A 94 20.63 -26.63 0.70
N PRO A 95 20.05 -27.77 1.13
CA PRO A 95 18.62 -27.87 1.42
C PRO A 95 18.19 -26.86 2.50
N ARG A 96 17.15 -26.09 2.22
CA ARG A 96 16.59 -25.13 3.18
C ARG A 96 15.10 -24.88 2.90
N GLU A 97 14.43 -24.35 3.90
CA GLU A 97 13.09 -23.80 3.71
C GLU A 97 13.14 -22.48 2.93
N ASP A 98 12.19 -22.28 2.07
CA ASP A 98 11.95 -21.06 1.30
C ASP A 98 10.43 -20.89 1.08
N GLY A 99 10.02 -19.92 0.31
CA GLY A 99 8.66 -19.70 -0.10
C GLY A 99 8.56 -18.62 -1.15
N PHE A 100 7.36 -18.42 -1.66
CA PHE A 100 7.04 -17.34 -2.57
C PHE A 100 6.14 -16.33 -1.87
N ASP A 101 6.43 -15.04 -2.05
CA ASP A 101 5.49 -13.96 -1.81
C ASP A 101 4.93 -13.48 -3.15
N ILE A 102 3.77 -12.81 -3.16
CA ILE A 102 3.26 -12.21 -4.39
C ILE A 102 4.10 -10.98 -4.76
N THR A 103 4.37 -10.79 -6.04
CA THR A 103 5.29 -9.74 -6.55
C THR A 103 4.98 -8.35 -5.98
N VAL A 104 3.70 -8.00 -5.86
CA VAL A 104 3.25 -6.69 -5.33
C VAL A 104 3.48 -6.48 -3.83
N ALA A 105 3.79 -7.55 -3.08
CA ALA A 105 4.19 -7.48 -1.67
C ALA A 105 5.72 -7.42 -1.50
N SER A 106 6.49 -7.50 -2.58
CA SER A 106 7.94 -7.55 -2.53
C SER A 106 8.57 -6.20 -2.16
N GLU A 107 9.74 -6.24 -1.54
CA GLU A 107 10.54 -5.04 -1.29
C GLU A 107 10.99 -4.38 -2.59
N ILE A 108 11.24 -5.15 -3.68
CA ILE A 108 11.58 -4.59 -5.00
C ILE A 108 10.45 -3.72 -5.54
N MET A 109 9.19 -4.15 -5.42
CA MET A 109 8.04 -3.33 -5.79
C MET A 109 7.98 -2.02 -4.98
N ALA A 110 8.23 -2.08 -3.69
CA ALA A 110 8.25 -0.90 -2.84
C ALA A 110 9.39 0.06 -3.21
N ILE A 111 10.61 -0.46 -3.40
CA ILE A 111 11.78 0.31 -3.86
C ILE A 111 11.49 0.97 -5.20
N PHE A 112 10.98 0.22 -6.16
CA PHE A 112 10.62 0.69 -7.49
C PHE A 112 9.66 1.90 -7.44
N CYS A 113 8.66 1.82 -6.57
CA CYS A 113 7.69 2.91 -6.40
C CYS A 113 8.21 4.10 -5.58
N LEU A 114 9.22 3.91 -4.73
CA LEU A 114 9.79 4.99 -3.90
C LEU A 114 11.04 5.63 -4.50
N ALA A 115 11.67 5.01 -5.50
CA ALA A 115 12.84 5.53 -6.16
C ALA A 115 12.54 6.82 -6.93
N ASN A 116 13.52 7.75 -6.94
CA ASN A 116 13.42 9.02 -7.67
C ASN A 116 13.98 8.96 -9.09
N ASN A 117 14.90 8.03 -9.35
CA ASN A 117 15.54 7.78 -10.64
C ASN A 117 16.28 6.45 -10.62
N LEU A 118 16.90 6.08 -11.74
CA LEU A 118 17.60 4.80 -11.91
C LEU A 118 18.78 4.66 -10.92
N LYS A 119 19.51 5.73 -10.61
CA LYS A 119 20.65 5.67 -9.68
C LYS A 119 20.19 5.49 -8.23
N ASP A 120 19.09 6.15 -7.84
CA ASP A 120 18.46 5.95 -6.53
C ASP A 120 17.91 4.52 -6.40
N LEU A 121 17.30 3.99 -7.49
CA LEU A 121 16.87 2.59 -7.57
C LEU A 121 18.02 1.62 -7.29
N GLU A 122 19.15 1.79 -7.99
CA GLU A 122 20.36 0.96 -7.80
C GLU A 122 20.87 1.01 -6.36
N ASN A 123 20.97 2.20 -5.78
CA ASN A 123 21.45 2.38 -4.41
C ASN A 123 20.52 1.69 -3.40
N ARG A 124 19.20 1.84 -3.56
CA ARG A 124 18.19 1.21 -2.69
C ARG A 124 18.25 -0.31 -2.80
N ILE A 125 18.35 -0.86 -4.00
CA ILE A 125 18.50 -2.30 -4.23
C ILE A 125 19.77 -2.81 -3.54
N GLY A 126 20.87 -2.09 -3.63
CA GLY A 126 22.12 -2.45 -2.96
C GLY A 126 22.00 -2.55 -1.44
N ASN A 127 21.11 -1.77 -0.84
CA ASN A 127 20.90 -1.72 0.61
C ASN A 127 19.86 -2.74 1.14
N ILE A 128 19.29 -3.60 0.29
CA ILE A 128 18.38 -4.67 0.74
C ILE A 128 19.12 -5.61 1.66
N THR A 129 18.59 -5.86 2.85
CA THR A 129 19.08 -6.90 3.77
C THR A 129 18.59 -8.26 3.28
N ILE A 130 19.52 -9.17 2.94
CA ILE A 130 19.19 -10.47 2.36
C ILE A 130 19.31 -11.62 3.36
N ALA A 131 20.23 -11.50 4.30
CA ALA A 131 20.54 -12.53 5.29
C ALA A 131 21.31 -11.93 6.47
N TYR A 132 21.62 -12.79 7.43
CA TYR A 132 22.54 -12.48 8.53
C TYR A 132 23.62 -13.57 8.65
N THR A 133 24.80 -13.18 9.16
CA THR A 133 25.83 -14.12 9.58
C THR A 133 25.42 -14.85 10.86
N ARG A 134 26.21 -15.87 11.28
CA ARG A 134 25.99 -16.53 12.58
C ARG A 134 26.06 -15.55 13.76
N ASP A 135 26.91 -14.53 13.65
CA ASP A 135 27.06 -13.45 14.65
C ASP A 135 25.99 -12.35 14.51
N LYS A 136 24.95 -12.60 13.71
CA LYS A 136 23.82 -11.68 13.46
C LYS A 136 24.20 -10.36 12.78
N LYS A 137 25.31 -10.30 12.05
CA LYS A 137 25.67 -9.15 11.22
C LYS A 137 24.82 -9.18 9.94
N PRO A 138 24.20 -8.06 9.53
CA PRO A 138 23.41 -8.02 8.31
C PRO A 138 24.30 -8.16 7.07
N ILE A 139 23.79 -8.84 6.06
CA ILE A 139 24.38 -8.99 4.73
C ILE A 139 23.44 -8.36 3.73
N TYR A 140 23.95 -7.56 2.82
CA TYR A 140 23.19 -6.76 1.88
C TYR A 140 23.32 -7.25 0.44
N ALA A 141 22.39 -6.90 -0.43
CA ALA A 141 22.44 -7.24 -1.85
C ALA A 141 23.71 -6.72 -2.55
N LYS A 142 24.26 -5.56 -2.11
CA LYS A 142 25.54 -5.02 -2.60
C LYS A 142 26.74 -5.90 -2.27
N ASP A 143 26.70 -6.67 -1.20
CA ASP A 143 27.79 -7.58 -0.81
C ASP A 143 27.91 -8.75 -1.81
N LEU A 144 26.82 -9.04 -2.55
CA LEU A 144 26.79 -9.98 -3.68
C LEU A 144 27.01 -9.28 -5.04
N ASN A 145 27.21 -7.96 -5.07
CA ASN A 145 27.21 -7.13 -6.29
C ASN A 145 25.93 -7.30 -7.13
N ALA A 146 24.79 -7.58 -6.49
CA ALA A 146 23.52 -7.88 -7.16
C ALA A 146 22.82 -6.65 -7.71
N GLN A 147 23.08 -5.45 -7.16
CA GLN A 147 22.34 -4.22 -7.49
C GLN A 147 22.45 -3.83 -8.96
N GLY A 148 23.61 -3.99 -9.58
CA GLY A 148 23.81 -3.66 -11.01
C GLY A 148 22.96 -4.52 -11.93
N PRO A 149 23.12 -5.86 -11.92
CA PRO A 149 22.29 -6.77 -12.74
C PRO A 149 20.78 -6.60 -12.50
N MET A 150 20.35 -6.43 -11.25
CA MET A 150 18.94 -6.20 -10.92
C MET A 150 18.44 -4.88 -11.52
N THR A 151 19.23 -3.81 -11.45
CA THR A 151 18.88 -2.51 -12.04
C THR A 151 18.80 -2.58 -13.56
N VAL A 152 19.65 -3.36 -14.21
CA VAL A 152 19.54 -3.58 -15.66
C VAL A 152 18.22 -4.24 -16.05
N LEU A 153 17.75 -5.20 -15.28
CA LEU A 153 16.43 -5.82 -15.52
C LEU A 153 15.26 -4.82 -15.34
N LEU A 154 15.43 -3.79 -14.52
CA LEU A 154 14.40 -2.80 -14.19
C LEU A 154 14.52 -1.50 -15.01
N LYS A 155 15.56 -1.35 -15.84
CA LYS A 155 15.88 -0.06 -16.52
C LYS A 155 14.78 0.48 -17.43
N ASP A 156 14.01 -0.39 -18.06
CA ASP A 156 12.92 0.00 -18.95
C ASP A 156 11.61 0.16 -18.17
N ALA A 157 11.37 -0.74 -17.21
CA ALA A 157 10.21 -0.69 -16.34
C ALA A 157 10.15 0.58 -15.47
N ILE A 158 11.29 1.19 -15.08
CA ILE A 158 11.33 2.39 -14.24
C ILE A 158 10.72 3.64 -14.92
N ARG A 159 10.42 3.58 -16.20
CA ARG A 159 9.77 4.67 -16.95
C ARG A 159 8.25 4.56 -16.76
N PRO A 160 7.58 5.63 -16.27
CA PRO A 160 6.13 5.61 -16.14
C PRO A 160 5.42 5.39 -17.46
N ASN A 161 4.37 4.60 -17.45
CA ASN A 161 3.55 4.34 -18.62
C ASN A 161 2.48 5.42 -18.78
N VAL A 162 2.52 6.16 -19.87
CA VAL A 162 1.52 7.18 -20.18
C VAL A 162 0.42 6.57 -21.04
N THR A 163 -0.80 6.70 -20.57
CA THR A 163 -2.03 6.22 -21.19
C THR A 163 -3.08 7.33 -21.20
N GLN A 164 -4.33 7.00 -21.46
CA GLN A 164 -5.41 7.97 -21.43
C GLN A 164 -6.71 7.35 -20.90
N THR A 165 -7.62 8.22 -20.47
CA THR A 165 -9.00 7.83 -20.19
C THR A 165 -9.80 7.70 -21.50
N LEU A 166 -10.99 7.11 -21.46
CA LEU A 166 -11.92 7.09 -22.60
C LEU A 166 -12.22 8.49 -23.15
N GLU A 167 -12.09 9.54 -22.36
CA GLU A 167 -12.32 10.94 -22.72
C GLU A 167 -11.03 11.66 -23.12
N ASN A 168 -9.96 10.92 -23.43
CA ASN A 168 -8.66 11.43 -23.88
C ASN A 168 -7.89 12.28 -22.85
N ASN A 169 -8.22 12.17 -21.56
CA ASN A 169 -7.41 12.79 -20.51
C ASN A 169 -6.17 11.92 -20.22
N PRO A 170 -4.98 12.52 -20.02
CA PRO A 170 -3.77 11.74 -19.74
C PRO A 170 -3.87 11.01 -18.41
N ALA A 171 -3.40 9.78 -18.38
CA ALA A 171 -3.25 8.96 -17.20
C ALA A 171 -1.86 8.33 -17.15
N ILE A 172 -1.28 8.23 -15.96
CA ILE A 172 0.04 7.63 -15.76
C ILE A 172 -0.15 6.37 -14.92
N ILE A 173 0.26 5.22 -15.46
CA ILE A 173 0.20 3.92 -14.79
C ILE A 173 1.62 3.46 -14.46
N HIS A 174 1.94 3.27 -13.19
CA HIS A 174 3.29 2.86 -12.80
C HIS A 174 3.34 2.25 -11.39
N GLY A 175 3.70 0.98 -11.30
CA GLY A 175 3.80 0.20 -10.07
C GLY A 175 2.46 -0.14 -9.43
N GLY A 176 2.47 -0.99 -8.42
CA GLY A 176 1.26 -1.46 -7.74
C GLY A 176 1.53 -2.15 -6.39
N PRO A 177 2.22 -1.49 -5.44
CA PRO A 177 2.46 -2.08 -4.12
C PRO A 177 1.16 -2.19 -3.33
N PHE A 178 0.96 -3.28 -2.59
CA PHE A 178 -0.24 -3.47 -1.79
C PHE A 178 -0.25 -2.57 -0.54
N ALA A 179 -1.37 -1.89 -0.28
CA ALA A 179 -1.52 -0.99 0.87
C ALA A 179 -1.68 -1.69 2.22
N ASN A 180 -1.89 -3.00 2.25
CA ASN A 180 -1.96 -3.78 3.48
C ASN A 180 -0.61 -4.33 3.93
N ILE A 181 0.45 -4.18 3.15
CA ILE A 181 1.82 -4.63 3.49
C ILE A 181 2.92 -3.70 3.01
N ALA A 182 2.64 -2.78 2.10
CA ALA A 182 3.53 -1.74 1.60
C ALA A 182 2.79 -0.39 1.59
N HIS A 183 3.34 0.62 0.90
CA HIS A 183 2.77 1.97 0.94
C HIS A 183 1.54 2.19 0.04
N GLY A 184 1.16 1.21 -0.79
CA GLY A 184 -0.15 1.14 -1.42
C GLY A 184 -0.51 2.23 -2.43
N CYS A 185 0.46 2.80 -3.11
CA CYS A 185 0.24 3.85 -4.11
C CYS A 185 1.28 3.82 -5.22
N ASN A 186 0.98 4.47 -6.34
CA ASN A 186 1.85 4.54 -7.51
C ASN A 186 3.24 5.14 -7.19
N SER A 187 4.12 5.12 -8.19
CA SER A 187 5.50 5.55 -8.02
C SER A 187 5.65 7.06 -7.77
N VAL A 188 6.73 7.41 -7.08
CA VAL A 188 7.19 8.81 -6.90
C VAL A 188 7.51 9.45 -8.24
N ILE A 189 8.14 8.71 -9.16
CA ILE A 189 8.48 9.20 -10.51
C ILE A 189 7.20 9.59 -11.26
N ALA A 190 6.16 8.74 -11.27
CA ALA A 190 4.88 9.03 -11.91
C ALA A 190 4.23 10.28 -11.34
N THR A 191 4.14 10.40 -10.01
CA THR A 191 3.55 11.57 -9.35
C THR A 191 4.34 12.85 -9.65
N LYS A 192 5.68 12.82 -9.55
CA LYS A 192 6.52 13.99 -9.84
C LYS A 192 6.49 14.37 -11.33
N THR A 193 6.36 13.40 -12.23
CA THR A 193 6.19 13.65 -13.66
C THR A 193 4.85 14.35 -13.92
N GLY A 194 3.77 13.83 -13.35
CA GLY A 194 2.44 14.47 -13.45
C GLY A 194 2.47 15.93 -12.97
N LEU A 195 3.06 16.18 -11.79
CA LEU A 195 3.19 17.53 -11.21
C LEU A 195 4.00 18.52 -12.06
N LYS A 196 4.83 18.03 -12.98
CA LYS A 196 5.56 18.90 -13.95
C LYS A 196 4.78 19.14 -15.22
N LEU A 197 3.79 18.32 -15.52
CA LEU A 197 3.07 18.33 -16.80
C LEU A 197 1.65 18.88 -16.69
N ALA A 198 1.10 19.01 -15.47
CA ALA A 198 -0.27 19.42 -15.26
C ALA A 198 -0.40 20.35 -14.05
N ASP A 199 -1.41 21.23 -14.06
CA ASP A 199 -1.74 22.13 -12.96
C ASP A 199 -2.29 21.37 -11.74
N TYR A 200 -3.00 20.28 -11.99
CA TYR A 200 -3.57 19.39 -10.98
C TYR A 200 -3.17 17.95 -11.25
N VAL A 201 -2.78 17.23 -10.21
CA VAL A 201 -2.51 15.79 -10.25
C VAL A 201 -3.35 15.09 -9.21
N VAL A 202 -4.17 14.15 -9.66
CA VAL A 202 -4.94 13.25 -8.80
C VAL A 202 -4.22 11.91 -8.73
N THR A 203 -3.94 11.42 -7.54
CA THR A 203 -3.30 10.12 -7.33
C THR A 203 -4.07 9.31 -6.31
N GLU A 204 -3.87 8.01 -6.31
CA GLU A 204 -4.57 7.12 -5.39
C GLU A 204 -3.79 6.82 -4.12
N ALA A 205 -4.53 6.34 -3.11
CA ALA A 205 -4.01 5.61 -1.96
C ALA A 205 -4.92 4.39 -1.74
N GLY A 206 -4.34 3.20 -1.82
CA GLY A 206 -5.10 1.95 -1.86
C GLY A 206 -5.84 1.62 -0.57
N PHE A 207 -6.97 0.92 -0.66
CA PHE A 207 -7.85 0.55 0.45
C PHE A 207 -8.45 1.75 1.20
N GLY A 208 -8.82 1.56 2.47
CA GLY A 208 -9.34 2.64 3.32
C GLY A 208 -8.26 3.67 3.70
N ALA A 209 -8.70 4.86 4.07
CA ALA A 209 -7.80 5.96 4.43
C ALA A 209 -6.94 5.64 5.68
N ASP A 210 -7.35 4.71 6.50
CA ASP A 210 -6.58 4.20 7.65
C ASP A 210 -5.38 3.33 7.25
N LEU A 211 -5.35 2.82 6.03
CA LEU A 211 -4.23 2.05 5.47
C LEU A 211 -3.50 2.82 4.39
N GLY A 212 -4.16 3.05 3.25
CA GLY A 212 -3.52 3.65 2.09
C GLY A 212 -3.17 5.11 2.29
N ALA A 213 -4.09 5.94 2.77
CA ALA A 213 -3.80 7.36 2.96
C ALA A 213 -2.76 7.59 4.08
N GLU A 214 -2.83 6.87 5.18
CA GLU A 214 -1.82 6.94 6.25
C GLU A 214 -0.41 6.67 5.67
N LYS A 215 -0.23 5.59 4.92
CA LYS A 215 1.07 5.23 4.32
C LYS A 215 1.48 6.16 3.18
N PHE A 216 0.53 6.65 2.39
CA PHE A 216 0.81 7.68 1.40
C PHE A 216 1.41 8.93 2.06
N LEU A 217 0.83 9.37 3.16
CA LEU A 217 1.24 10.56 3.88
C LEU A 217 2.55 10.33 4.66
N ASP A 218 2.60 9.31 5.52
CA ASP A 218 3.74 9.08 6.40
C ASP A 218 4.92 8.35 5.76
N ILE A 219 4.73 7.64 4.62
CA ILE A 219 5.83 6.99 3.91
C ILE A 219 6.15 7.73 2.61
N LYS A 220 5.22 7.74 1.64
CA LYS A 220 5.51 8.29 0.30
C LYS A 220 5.78 9.79 0.33
N CYS A 221 4.92 10.58 0.96
CA CYS A 221 5.11 12.03 1.05
C CYS A 221 6.37 12.38 1.82
N ARG A 222 6.65 11.68 2.92
CA ARG A 222 7.87 11.85 3.72
C ARG A 222 9.14 11.61 2.89
N LYS A 223 9.19 10.48 2.15
CA LYS A 223 10.36 10.08 1.35
C LYS A 223 10.56 10.93 0.10
N SER A 224 9.51 11.49 -0.47
CA SER A 224 9.54 12.23 -1.74
C SER A 224 9.38 13.73 -1.61
N ASN A 225 9.19 14.23 -0.38
CA ASN A 225 8.89 15.63 -0.08
C ASN A 225 7.65 16.17 -0.82
N LEU A 226 6.64 15.32 -0.95
CA LEU A 226 5.34 15.69 -1.51
C LEU A 226 4.45 16.28 -0.41
N LYS A 227 3.64 17.27 -0.78
CA LYS A 227 2.68 17.93 0.11
C LYS A 227 1.32 17.99 -0.59
N PRO A 228 0.36 17.10 -0.22
CA PRO A 228 -0.97 17.13 -0.80
C PRO A 228 -1.71 18.44 -0.50
N SER A 229 -2.51 18.91 -1.44
CA SER A 229 -3.33 20.11 -1.27
C SER A 229 -4.68 19.78 -0.63
N CYS A 230 -5.27 18.63 -0.95
CA CYS A 230 -6.48 18.11 -0.31
C CYS A 230 -6.57 16.58 -0.47
N VAL A 231 -7.54 15.98 0.20
CA VAL A 231 -7.87 14.55 0.09
C VAL A 231 -9.33 14.38 -0.29
N VAL A 232 -9.59 13.54 -1.29
CA VAL A 232 -10.93 13.09 -1.65
C VAL A 232 -11.16 11.71 -1.04
N ILE A 233 -12.11 11.60 -0.11
CA ILE A 233 -12.54 10.31 0.46
C ILE A 233 -13.68 9.77 -0.41
N VAL A 234 -13.45 8.59 -0.98
CA VAL A 234 -14.50 7.89 -1.74
C VAL A 234 -15.37 7.09 -0.78
N ALA A 235 -16.64 7.44 -0.71
CA ALA A 235 -17.65 6.75 0.09
C ALA A 235 -18.64 6.00 -0.81
N THR A 236 -19.07 4.81 -0.38
CA THR A 236 -20.16 4.07 -1.03
C THR A 236 -21.24 3.73 -0.01
N ILE A 237 -22.50 3.90 -0.39
CA ILE A 237 -23.66 3.55 0.46
C ILE A 237 -23.59 2.09 0.90
N ARG A 238 -23.19 1.19 -0.01
CA ARG A 238 -23.03 -0.24 0.30
C ARG A 238 -22.00 -0.51 1.41
N ALA A 239 -20.83 0.14 1.35
CA ALA A 239 -19.82 -0.04 2.38
C ALA A 239 -20.31 0.51 3.73
N LEU A 240 -20.95 1.65 3.74
CA LEU A 240 -21.50 2.23 4.97
C LEU A 240 -22.61 1.36 5.57
N LYS A 241 -23.54 0.83 4.76
CA LYS A 241 -24.54 -0.15 5.25
C LYS A 241 -23.89 -1.40 5.85
N MET A 242 -22.82 -1.92 5.23
CA MET A 242 -22.07 -3.05 5.78
C MET A 242 -21.39 -2.69 7.11
N HIS A 243 -20.83 -1.49 7.24
CA HIS A 243 -20.30 -0.97 8.50
C HIS A 243 -21.37 -0.72 9.55
N GLY A 244 -22.63 -0.48 9.13
CA GLY A 244 -23.81 -0.42 9.99
C GLY A 244 -24.40 -1.77 10.38
N GLY A 245 -23.75 -2.88 9.98
CA GLY A 245 -24.13 -4.24 10.39
C GLY A 245 -24.98 -5.00 9.39
N LEU A 246 -25.25 -4.46 8.19
CA LEU A 246 -26.05 -5.16 7.17
C LEU A 246 -25.21 -6.26 6.49
N ASN A 247 -25.83 -7.40 6.24
CA ASN A 247 -25.21 -8.52 5.52
C ASN A 247 -25.01 -8.20 4.03
N LYS A 248 -24.02 -8.85 3.41
CA LYS A 248 -23.66 -8.61 2.00
C LYS A 248 -24.83 -8.82 1.02
N ASP A 249 -25.67 -9.81 1.27
CA ASP A 249 -26.80 -10.18 0.39
C ASP A 249 -27.94 -9.13 0.42
N GLU A 250 -27.98 -8.32 1.45
CA GLU A 250 -29.02 -7.29 1.64
C GLU A 250 -28.59 -5.89 1.19
N LEU A 251 -27.32 -5.68 0.83
CA LEU A 251 -26.75 -4.37 0.51
C LEU A 251 -27.43 -3.66 -0.68
N LYS A 252 -28.12 -4.41 -1.55
CA LYS A 252 -28.84 -3.86 -2.70
C LYS A 252 -30.22 -3.29 -2.35
N LYS A 253 -30.75 -3.56 -1.15
CA LYS A 253 -32.04 -3.05 -0.66
C LYS A 253 -31.81 -1.76 0.10
N GLU A 254 -32.78 -0.83 0.02
CA GLU A 254 -32.75 0.39 0.84
C GLU A 254 -32.70 0.04 2.34
N ASN A 255 -31.78 0.67 3.06
CA ASN A 255 -31.70 0.58 4.51
C ASN A 255 -31.00 1.80 5.11
N VAL A 256 -31.79 2.85 5.35
CA VAL A 256 -31.31 4.13 5.91
C VAL A 256 -30.80 3.96 7.35
N ASP A 257 -31.38 3.05 8.14
CA ASP A 257 -30.93 2.80 9.50
C ASP A 257 -29.51 2.20 9.55
N ALA A 258 -29.26 1.18 8.70
CA ALA A 258 -27.93 0.60 8.60
C ALA A 258 -26.91 1.62 8.05
N LEU A 259 -27.31 2.43 7.05
CA LEU A 259 -26.50 3.52 6.53
C LEU A 259 -26.11 4.50 7.66
N SER A 260 -27.11 4.98 8.41
CA SER A 260 -26.91 5.94 9.52
C SER A 260 -26.00 5.41 10.60
N LYS A 261 -26.12 4.12 10.97
CA LYS A 261 -25.21 3.45 11.90
C LYS A 261 -23.78 3.35 11.36
N GLY A 262 -23.63 3.16 10.04
CA GLY A 262 -22.33 3.04 9.39
C GLY A 262 -21.58 4.35 9.18
N LEU A 263 -22.26 5.50 9.27
CA LEU A 263 -21.65 6.82 9.10
C LEU A 263 -20.49 7.09 10.06
N VAL A 264 -20.44 6.43 11.21
CA VAL A 264 -19.32 6.52 12.16
C VAL A 264 -17.99 6.10 11.52
N ASN A 265 -18.02 5.19 10.52
CA ASN A 265 -16.83 4.77 9.78
C ASN A 265 -16.32 5.94 8.91
N LEU A 266 -17.17 6.56 8.11
CA LEU A 266 -16.81 7.72 7.28
C LEU A 266 -16.33 8.88 8.15
N LYS A 267 -17.02 9.19 9.23
CA LYS A 267 -16.61 10.23 10.19
C LYS A 267 -15.20 10.00 10.70
N ARG A 268 -14.84 8.76 11.07
CA ARG A 268 -13.51 8.40 11.51
C ARG A 268 -12.46 8.67 10.42
N HIS A 269 -12.74 8.33 9.17
CA HIS A 269 -11.81 8.60 8.06
C HIS A 269 -11.61 10.10 7.84
N ILE A 270 -12.68 10.90 7.90
CA ILE A 270 -12.60 12.37 7.81
C ILE A 270 -11.75 12.94 8.95
N GLU A 271 -12.00 12.52 10.19
CA GLU A 271 -11.22 12.94 11.37
C GLU A 271 -9.75 12.59 11.23
N ASN A 272 -9.44 11.40 10.72
CA ASN A 272 -8.07 10.93 10.53
C ASN A 272 -7.31 11.79 9.53
N ILE A 273 -7.91 12.12 8.38
CA ILE A 273 -7.28 13.00 7.38
C ILE A 273 -7.07 14.40 7.93
N ARG A 274 -8.02 14.94 8.67
CA ARG A 274 -7.89 16.27 9.30
C ARG A 274 -6.72 16.36 10.30
N LYS A 275 -6.29 15.24 10.90
CA LYS A 275 -5.11 15.20 11.77
C LYS A 275 -3.81 15.52 11.03
N TYR A 276 -3.76 15.24 9.74
CA TYR A 276 -2.65 15.61 8.88
C TYR A 276 -2.70 17.08 8.40
N GLY A 277 -3.70 17.86 8.85
CA GLY A 277 -3.86 19.26 8.43
C GLY A 277 -4.34 19.41 6.98
N LEU A 278 -5.03 18.41 6.42
CA LEU A 278 -5.47 18.40 5.04
C LEU A 278 -6.96 18.71 4.91
N PRO A 279 -7.35 19.58 3.97
CA PRO A 279 -8.74 19.75 3.55
C PRO A 279 -9.31 18.44 2.99
N VAL A 280 -10.61 18.20 3.22
CA VAL A 280 -11.28 16.95 2.85
C VAL A 280 -12.54 17.25 2.04
N ALA A 281 -12.67 16.57 0.90
CA ALA A 281 -13.91 16.40 0.16
C ALA A 281 -14.39 14.94 0.21
N VAL A 282 -15.68 14.70 0.05
CA VAL A 282 -16.23 13.34 -0.03
C VAL A 282 -16.86 13.13 -1.41
N ALA A 283 -16.42 12.08 -2.09
CA ALA A 283 -17.02 11.60 -3.32
C ALA A 283 -17.97 10.43 -3.01
N VAL A 284 -19.25 10.61 -3.22
CA VAL A 284 -20.25 9.54 -3.10
C VAL A 284 -20.27 8.76 -4.41
N ASN A 285 -19.59 7.62 -4.45
CA ASN A 285 -19.56 6.75 -5.63
C ASN A 285 -20.89 6.01 -5.75
N HIS A 286 -21.74 6.47 -6.66
CA HIS A 286 -23.10 6.01 -6.84
C HIS A 286 -23.21 4.66 -7.54
N PHE A 287 -24.00 3.77 -7.00
CA PHE A 287 -24.43 2.53 -7.63
C PHE A 287 -25.91 2.60 -8.01
N ILE A 288 -26.28 1.90 -9.09
CA ILE A 288 -27.68 1.89 -9.61
C ILE A 288 -28.71 1.41 -8.58
N THR A 289 -28.29 0.76 -7.52
CA THR A 289 -29.16 0.29 -6.43
C THR A 289 -29.26 1.26 -5.26
N ASP A 290 -28.51 2.35 -5.29
CA ASP A 290 -28.56 3.37 -4.24
C ASP A 290 -29.83 4.22 -4.43
N THR A 291 -30.57 4.44 -3.34
CA THR A 291 -31.80 5.21 -3.41
C THR A 291 -31.55 6.71 -3.17
N GLU A 292 -32.48 7.55 -3.62
CA GLU A 292 -32.42 8.99 -3.38
C GLU A 292 -32.43 9.32 -1.87
N ASN A 293 -33.18 8.55 -1.08
CA ASN A 293 -33.26 8.73 0.36
C ASN A 293 -31.95 8.42 1.06
N GLU A 294 -31.28 7.31 0.69
CA GLU A 294 -29.94 6.95 1.20
C GLU A 294 -28.91 7.99 0.79
N THR A 295 -28.93 8.43 -0.48
CA THR A 295 -28.00 9.45 -1.00
C THR A 295 -28.15 10.77 -0.26
N LYS A 296 -29.38 11.23 -0.07
CA LYS A 296 -29.71 12.48 0.67
C LYS A 296 -29.22 12.38 2.12
N THR A 297 -29.50 11.26 2.78
CA THR A 297 -29.07 11.01 4.17
C THR A 297 -27.54 11.10 4.30
N LEU A 298 -26.79 10.50 3.37
CA LEU A 298 -25.33 10.56 3.38
C LEU A 298 -24.79 11.98 3.16
N ILE A 299 -25.36 12.73 2.20
CA ILE A 299 -24.93 14.11 1.90
C ILE A 299 -25.21 15.04 3.09
N GLU A 300 -26.38 14.94 3.70
CA GLU A 300 -26.75 15.73 4.88
C GLU A 300 -25.82 15.41 6.06
N ALA A 301 -25.55 14.14 6.31
CA ALA A 301 -24.61 13.73 7.37
C ALA A 301 -23.18 14.26 7.13
N CYS A 302 -22.70 14.28 5.89
CA CYS A 302 -21.40 14.89 5.57
C CYS A 302 -21.39 16.40 5.85
N LYS A 303 -22.49 17.11 5.55
CA LYS A 303 -22.65 18.54 5.87
C LYS A 303 -22.56 18.78 7.38
N ASP A 304 -23.17 17.91 8.19
CA ASP A 304 -23.12 17.98 9.66
C ASP A 304 -21.69 17.69 10.19
N MET A 305 -20.90 16.91 9.45
CA MET A 305 -19.48 16.68 9.74
C MET A 305 -18.58 17.84 9.26
N GLY A 306 -19.16 18.87 8.62
CA GLY A 306 -18.43 20.04 8.09
C GLY A 306 -17.59 19.69 6.85
N VAL A 307 -18.06 18.79 6.00
CA VAL A 307 -17.44 18.45 4.70
C VAL A 307 -18.52 18.44 3.61
N LYS A 308 -18.15 18.87 2.41
CA LYS A 308 -19.05 18.74 1.25
C LYS A 308 -18.89 17.33 0.66
N ALA A 309 -20.03 16.64 0.50
CA ALA A 309 -20.11 15.39 -0.26
C ALA A 309 -20.77 15.66 -1.62
N THR A 310 -20.18 15.11 -2.66
CA THR A 310 -20.66 15.24 -4.05
C THR A 310 -21.02 13.88 -4.60
N LEU A 311 -22.23 13.76 -5.17
CA LEU A 311 -22.66 12.54 -5.85
C LEU A 311 -21.89 12.36 -7.16
N CYS A 312 -21.27 11.19 -7.35
CA CYS A 312 -20.46 10.87 -8.50
C CYS A 312 -21.10 9.73 -9.30
N THR A 313 -21.54 10.03 -10.52
CA THR A 313 -22.20 9.09 -11.44
C THR A 313 -21.30 8.70 -12.63
N HIS A 314 -20.00 8.75 -12.42
CA HIS A 314 -18.98 8.54 -13.46
C HIS A 314 -19.05 7.16 -14.12
N TRP A 315 -19.55 6.14 -13.44
CA TRP A 315 -19.69 4.81 -14.05
C TRP A 315 -20.63 4.84 -15.27
N SER A 316 -21.72 5.59 -15.20
CA SER A 316 -22.72 5.73 -16.27
C SER A 316 -22.51 6.95 -17.15
N ASN A 317 -21.92 8.02 -16.63
CA ASN A 317 -21.87 9.33 -17.25
C ASN A 317 -20.44 9.84 -17.53
N GLY A 318 -19.42 9.00 -17.32
CA GLY A 318 -18.02 9.41 -17.53
C GLY A 318 -17.62 10.62 -16.70
N GLY A 319 -16.79 11.48 -17.24
CA GLY A 319 -16.30 12.69 -16.56
C GLY A 319 -17.38 13.69 -16.23
N GLU A 320 -18.47 13.76 -17.03
CA GLU A 320 -19.63 14.60 -16.73
C GLU A 320 -20.19 14.31 -15.35
N GLY A 321 -20.22 13.02 -14.96
CA GLY A 321 -20.69 12.56 -13.65
C GLY A 321 -19.79 12.95 -12.46
N THR A 322 -18.66 13.61 -12.70
CA THR A 322 -17.73 14.07 -11.64
C THR A 322 -17.37 15.55 -11.74
N LYS A 323 -17.93 16.30 -12.66
CA LYS A 323 -17.63 17.74 -12.83
C LYS A 323 -17.85 18.55 -11.56
N GLU A 324 -18.96 18.30 -10.85
CA GLU A 324 -19.23 19.00 -9.59
C GLU A 324 -18.15 18.71 -8.54
N LEU A 325 -17.72 17.44 -8.43
CA LEU A 325 -16.61 17.07 -7.54
C LEU A 325 -15.33 17.80 -7.93
N ALA A 326 -14.96 17.80 -9.21
CA ALA A 326 -13.77 18.46 -9.70
C ALA A 326 -13.78 19.96 -9.39
N SER A 327 -14.90 20.65 -9.68
CA SER A 327 -15.09 22.06 -9.33
C SER A 327 -14.95 22.32 -7.83
N HIS A 328 -15.55 21.45 -7.02
CA HIS A 328 -15.43 21.56 -5.57
C HIS A 328 -13.98 21.35 -5.08
N VAL A 329 -13.24 20.39 -5.63
CA VAL A 329 -11.84 20.14 -5.28
C VAL A 329 -10.97 21.35 -5.60
N VAL A 330 -11.14 21.96 -6.79
CA VAL A 330 -10.43 23.18 -7.18
C VAL A 330 -10.76 24.33 -6.21
N GLU A 331 -12.03 24.57 -5.95
CA GLU A 331 -12.49 25.60 -4.98
C GLU A 331 -11.90 25.38 -3.59
N LEU A 332 -11.85 24.12 -3.11
CA LEU A 332 -11.31 23.75 -1.82
C LEU A 332 -9.82 24.07 -1.73
N ILE A 333 -9.03 23.71 -2.77
CA ILE A 333 -7.60 23.97 -2.85
C ILE A 333 -7.31 25.48 -2.88
N GLU A 334 -8.13 26.28 -3.56
CA GLU A 334 -7.95 27.73 -3.68
C GLU A 334 -8.32 28.46 -2.37
N LYS A 335 -9.34 28.00 -1.67
CA LYS A 335 -9.85 28.67 -0.45
C LYS A 335 -9.19 28.19 0.83
N GLU A 336 -8.85 26.92 0.92
CA GLU A 336 -8.29 26.32 2.11
C GLU A 336 -6.83 25.94 1.88
N LYS A 337 -5.91 26.54 2.63
CA LYS A 337 -4.50 26.15 2.57
C LYS A 337 -4.28 24.87 3.35
N SER A 338 -3.61 23.93 2.71
CA SER A 338 -3.09 22.75 3.38
C SER A 338 -2.04 23.12 4.43
N ASP A 339 -2.25 22.69 5.67
CA ASP A 339 -1.27 22.73 6.76
C ASP A 339 -0.73 21.31 7.02
N PHE A 340 -0.24 20.70 5.93
CA PHE A 340 0.18 19.29 5.94
C PHE A 340 1.31 19.04 6.93
N LYS A 341 1.10 18.08 7.82
CA LYS A 341 2.08 17.59 8.79
C LYS A 341 2.05 16.08 8.91
N PHE A 342 3.17 15.50 9.26
CA PHE A 342 3.29 14.08 9.54
C PHE A 342 2.70 13.72 10.91
N LEU A 343 2.32 12.47 11.07
CA LEU A 343 1.73 11.98 12.31
C LEU A 343 2.77 11.85 13.43
N TYR A 344 4.04 11.62 13.07
CA TYR A 344 5.17 11.49 13.99
C TYR A 344 6.47 11.99 13.33
N GLU A 345 7.44 12.36 14.16
CA GLU A 345 8.77 12.76 13.71
C GLU A 345 9.68 11.56 13.44
N ASN A 346 10.73 11.75 12.64
CA ASN A 346 11.66 10.67 12.28
C ASN A 346 12.40 10.12 13.51
N GLU A 347 12.72 10.98 14.48
CA GLU A 347 13.47 10.68 15.69
C GLU A 347 12.64 9.95 16.75
N THR A 348 11.33 9.87 16.57
CA THR A 348 10.44 9.11 17.46
C THR A 348 10.87 7.64 17.47
N PRO A 349 11.04 6.98 18.64
CA PRO A 349 11.37 5.56 18.72
C PRO A 349 10.36 4.70 17.95
N LEU A 350 10.83 3.60 17.32
CA LEU A 350 10.01 2.77 16.44
C LEU A 350 8.72 2.28 17.10
N PHE A 351 8.81 1.74 18.29
CA PHE A 351 7.62 1.28 19.02
C PHE A 351 6.64 2.42 19.30
N LYS A 352 7.16 3.61 19.59
CA LYS A 352 6.34 4.82 19.81
C LYS A 352 5.63 5.30 18.55
N LYS A 353 6.27 5.18 17.37
CA LYS A 353 5.61 5.42 16.08
C LYS A 353 4.40 4.50 15.91
N VAL A 354 4.56 3.20 16.24
CA VAL A 354 3.44 2.24 16.18
C VAL A 354 2.32 2.63 17.14
N GLU A 355 2.65 3.00 18.39
CA GLU A 355 1.65 3.49 19.33
C GLU A 355 0.93 4.74 18.83
N THR A 356 1.64 5.65 18.16
CA THR A 356 1.06 6.88 17.60
C THR A 356 0.03 6.55 16.52
N VAL A 357 0.39 5.73 15.53
CA VAL A 357 -0.55 5.30 14.49
C VAL A 357 -1.74 4.53 15.09
N ALA A 358 -1.48 3.61 16.01
CA ALA A 358 -2.53 2.81 16.66
C ALA A 358 -3.54 3.68 17.42
N LYS A 359 -3.07 4.67 18.17
CA LYS A 359 -3.93 5.55 18.97
C LYS A 359 -4.60 6.62 18.14
N GLU A 360 -3.85 7.26 17.24
CA GLU A 360 -4.33 8.41 16.49
C GLU A 360 -5.21 8.03 15.30
N ILE A 361 -4.91 6.95 14.60
CA ILE A 361 -5.64 6.52 13.40
C ILE A 361 -6.65 5.43 13.73
N TYR A 362 -6.24 4.41 14.49
CA TYR A 362 -7.11 3.25 14.75
C TYR A 362 -7.95 3.39 16.02
N ARG A 363 -7.62 4.32 16.94
CA ARG A 363 -8.23 4.47 18.27
C ARG A 363 -8.09 3.22 19.13
N ALA A 364 -6.98 2.50 18.97
CA ALA A 364 -6.60 1.42 19.88
C ALA A 364 -6.28 1.98 21.26
N SER A 365 -6.60 1.23 22.30
CA SER A 365 -6.22 1.57 23.69
C SER A 365 -4.75 1.28 23.96
N GLU A 366 -4.23 0.21 23.37
CA GLU A 366 -2.91 -0.32 23.67
C GLU A 366 -2.29 -1.00 22.45
N VAL A 367 -0.95 -0.99 22.40
CA VAL A 367 -0.14 -1.80 21.48
C VAL A 367 0.63 -2.83 22.29
N VAL A 368 0.47 -4.10 21.94
CA VAL A 368 1.12 -5.23 22.61
C VAL A 368 2.09 -5.92 21.67
N ALA A 369 3.29 -6.19 22.16
CA ALA A 369 4.31 -6.99 21.48
C ALA A 369 5.04 -7.86 22.50
N ASP A 370 5.43 -9.06 22.08
CA ASP A 370 6.26 -9.92 22.93
C ASP A 370 7.70 -9.37 23.06
N THR A 371 8.48 -9.94 23.95
CA THR A 371 9.86 -9.52 24.23
C THR A 371 10.73 -9.62 22.97
N LYS A 372 10.57 -10.69 22.18
CA LYS A 372 11.35 -10.92 20.97
C LYS A 372 11.13 -9.81 19.92
N ILE A 373 9.88 -9.40 19.74
CA ILE A 373 9.52 -8.30 18.80
C ILE A 373 10.10 -6.97 19.29
N ARG A 374 10.01 -6.69 20.60
CA ARG A 374 10.59 -5.47 21.19
C ARG A 374 12.11 -5.42 21.04
N GLU A 375 12.80 -6.54 21.29
CA GLU A 375 14.24 -6.68 21.08
C GLU A 375 14.61 -6.51 19.60
N GLN A 376 13.80 -7.02 18.67
CA GLN A 376 14.03 -6.86 17.24
C GLN A 376 13.88 -5.41 16.79
N LEU A 377 12.86 -4.69 17.26
CA LEU A 377 12.70 -3.25 16.98
C LEU A 377 13.88 -2.46 17.52
N LYS A 378 14.32 -2.75 18.75
CA LYS A 378 15.51 -2.14 19.33
C LYS A 378 16.77 -2.45 18.53
N SER A 379 16.92 -3.68 18.07
CA SER A 379 18.04 -4.07 17.19
C SER A 379 18.03 -3.27 15.88
N PHE A 380 16.87 -2.96 15.31
CA PHE A 380 16.79 -2.10 14.14
C PHE A 380 17.22 -0.65 14.47
N GLU A 381 16.82 -0.13 15.62
CA GLU A 381 17.28 1.19 16.09
C GLU A 381 18.80 1.23 16.27
N ASP A 382 19.38 0.21 16.91
CA ASP A 382 20.83 0.09 17.14
C ASP A 382 21.62 -0.04 15.82
N GLN A 383 21.01 -0.60 14.76
CA GLN A 383 21.57 -0.69 13.41
C GLN A 383 21.42 0.61 12.60
N GLY A 384 20.82 1.68 13.18
CA GLY A 384 20.65 2.97 12.53
C GLY A 384 19.32 3.15 11.77
N TYR A 385 18.39 2.22 11.90
CA TYR A 385 17.09 2.26 11.22
C TYR A 385 15.98 2.94 12.04
N GLY A 386 16.29 3.49 13.22
CA GLY A 386 15.32 4.16 14.09
C GLY A 386 14.58 5.33 13.45
N GLY A 387 15.21 6.02 12.49
CA GLY A 387 14.61 7.12 11.75
C GLY A 387 13.62 6.72 10.66
N LEU A 388 13.45 5.41 10.36
CA LEU A 388 12.56 4.94 9.30
C LEU A 388 11.09 5.09 9.70
N PRO A 389 10.19 5.38 8.73
CA PRO A 389 8.74 5.28 8.95
C PRO A 389 8.31 3.83 9.11
N ILE A 390 7.14 3.65 9.72
CA ILE A 390 6.53 2.35 9.91
C ILE A 390 5.40 2.12 8.89
N CYS A 391 5.19 0.87 8.53
CA CYS A 391 4.12 0.39 7.66
C CYS A 391 3.29 -0.65 8.41
N VAL A 392 2.17 -0.24 9.00
CA VAL A 392 1.30 -1.16 9.73
C VAL A 392 0.51 -2.03 8.76
N ALA A 393 0.72 -3.33 8.83
CA ALA A 393 0.03 -4.34 8.04
C ALA A 393 -1.08 -4.99 8.87
N LYS A 394 -2.33 -4.74 8.50
CA LYS A 394 -3.54 -5.26 9.16
C LYS A 394 -4.66 -5.50 8.15
N THR A 395 -5.79 -6.06 8.61
CA THR A 395 -6.98 -6.21 7.78
C THR A 395 -7.48 -4.88 7.23
N GLN A 396 -7.93 -4.88 5.99
CA GLN A 396 -8.55 -3.72 5.34
C GLN A 396 -10.04 -3.53 5.70
N TYR A 397 -10.63 -4.43 6.48
CA TYR A 397 -12.08 -4.44 6.75
C TYR A 397 -12.47 -3.77 8.09
N SER A 398 -11.50 -3.34 8.86
CA SER A 398 -11.72 -2.71 10.18
C SER A 398 -10.57 -1.80 10.56
N PHE A 399 -10.80 -0.80 11.40
CA PHE A 399 -9.73 -0.06 12.08
C PHE A 399 -8.93 -0.93 13.07
N SER A 400 -9.51 -2.03 13.54
CA SER A 400 -8.84 -3.03 14.39
C SER A 400 -8.12 -4.10 13.56
N THR A 401 -7.56 -5.09 14.24
CA THR A 401 -7.01 -6.32 13.62
C THR A 401 -8.05 -7.41 13.41
N ASP A 402 -9.27 -7.24 13.95
CA ASP A 402 -10.39 -8.15 13.75
C ASP A 402 -11.29 -7.64 12.60
N PRO A 403 -11.38 -8.37 11.47
CA PRO A 403 -12.19 -7.97 10.33
C PRO A 403 -13.70 -7.90 10.62
N ASN A 404 -14.17 -8.48 11.72
CA ASN A 404 -15.58 -8.49 12.10
C ASN A 404 -16.01 -7.26 12.89
N LEU A 405 -15.07 -6.53 13.49
CA LEU A 405 -15.37 -5.27 14.19
C LEU A 405 -15.62 -4.17 13.18
N LYS A 406 -16.89 -3.97 12.82
CA LYS A 406 -17.35 -2.98 11.84
C LYS A 406 -17.51 -1.58 12.45
N GLY A 407 -17.84 -0.60 11.60
CA GLY A 407 -18.06 0.79 12.01
C GLY A 407 -16.74 1.49 12.37
N ALA A 408 -16.68 2.03 13.57
CA ALA A 408 -15.50 2.73 14.09
C ALA A 408 -15.13 2.21 15.49
N PRO A 409 -14.58 0.98 15.61
CA PRO A 409 -14.20 0.41 16.90
C PRO A 409 -13.19 1.28 17.64
N THR A 410 -13.29 1.30 18.96
CA THR A 410 -12.38 1.99 19.88
C THR A 410 -11.96 1.05 21.01
N GLY A 411 -10.84 1.36 21.66
CA GLY A 411 -10.45 0.63 22.87
C GLY A 411 -9.95 -0.80 22.62
N HIS A 412 -9.78 -1.19 21.37
CA HIS A 412 -9.19 -2.49 21.05
C HIS A 412 -7.68 -2.48 21.23
N VAL A 413 -7.09 -3.66 21.37
CA VAL A 413 -5.65 -3.86 21.48
C VAL A 413 -5.07 -4.14 20.09
N LEU A 414 -4.00 -3.45 19.73
CA LEU A 414 -3.22 -3.73 18.53
C LEU A 414 -2.06 -4.67 18.91
N GLN A 415 -2.16 -5.93 18.53
CA GLN A 415 -1.10 -6.91 18.77
C GLN A 415 -0.14 -6.98 17.58
N ILE A 416 1.14 -6.71 17.82
CA ILE A 416 2.21 -6.94 16.83
C ILE A 416 2.59 -8.42 16.88
N ARG A 417 2.58 -9.07 15.71
CA ARG A 417 2.91 -10.49 15.55
C ARG A 417 4.31 -10.70 14.98
N GLU A 418 4.73 -9.79 14.12
CA GLU A 418 6.01 -9.85 13.41
C GLU A 418 6.43 -8.45 13.00
N VAL A 419 7.73 -8.21 12.90
CA VAL A 419 8.30 -7.01 12.30
C VAL A 419 9.31 -7.39 11.24
N ARG A 420 9.29 -6.67 10.11
CA ARG A 420 10.22 -6.88 8.99
C ARG A 420 10.89 -5.57 8.61
N LEU A 421 12.19 -5.61 8.41
CA LEU A 421 12.94 -4.47 7.90
C LEU A 421 12.95 -4.52 6.37
N SER A 422 12.42 -3.49 5.73
CA SER A 422 12.59 -3.23 4.29
C SER A 422 13.66 -2.13 4.14
N SER A 423 14.92 -2.54 4.26
CA SER A 423 16.07 -1.62 4.37
C SER A 423 16.34 -0.84 3.08
N GLY A 424 16.09 -1.43 1.92
CA GLY A 424 16.19 -0.77 0.63
C GLY A 424 15.03 0.16 0.33
N ALA A 425 13.80 -0.23 0.70
CA ALA A 425 12.62 0.62 0.60
C ALA A 425 12.56 1.68 1.70
N GLU A 426 13.36 1.49 2.76
CA GLU A 426 13.49 2.41 3.91
C GLU A 426 12.19 2.61 4.70
N PHE A 427 11.56 1.53 5.09
CA PHE A 427 10.49 1.49 6.09
C PHE A 427 10.48 0.16 6.84
N ILE A 428 9.79 0.10 7.97
CA ILE A 428 9.64 -1.09 8.79
C ILE A 428 8.19 -1.56 8.74
N VAL A 429 7.98 -2.81 8.31
CA VAL A 429 6.65 -3.43 8.28
C VAL A 429 6.32 -3.97 9.68
N ILE A 430 5.17 -3.56 10.20
CA ILE A 430 4.63 -3.97 11.50
C ILE A 430 3.40 -4.84 11.23
N ILE A 431 3.54 -6.14 11.35
CA ILE A 431 2.46 -7.08 11.03
C ILE A 431 1.56 -7.27 12.25
N CYS A 432 0.31 -6.82 12.10
CA CYS A 432 -0.73 -6.89 13.09
C CYS A 432 -1.93 -7.68 12.54
N GLY A 433 -2.17 -8.87 13.06
CA GLY A 433 -3.25 -9.73 12.56
C GLY A 433 -2.81 -10.76 11.51
N ALA A 434 -3.77 -11.46 10.91
CA ALA A 434 -3.52 -12.52 9.94
C ALA A 434 -3.40 -11.92 8.52
N ILE A 435 -2.20 -11.44 8.18
CA ILE A 435 -1.89 -10.96 6.83
C ILE A 435 -1.17 -12.05 6.05
N MET A 436 -1.63 -12.29 4.82
CA MET A 436 -1.03 -13.22 3.87
C MET A 436 -0.37 -12.42 2.74
N THR A 437 0.87 -12.81 2.41
CA THR A 437 1.68 -12.22 1.34
C THR A 437 1.71 -13.09 0.09
N MET A 438 0.99 -14.22 0.14
CA MET A 438 0.81 -15.16 -0.98
C MET A 438 -0.60 -15.77 -0.92
#